data_cc03b4be4a53fb4792984858fc751884
#
_entry.id   cc03b4be4a53fb4792984858fc751884
#
_cell.length_a   1.000
_cell.length_b   1.000
_cell.length_c   1.000
_cell.angle_alpha   90.00
_cell.angle_beta   90.00
_cell.angle_gamma   90.00
#
_symmetry.space_group_name_H-M   'P 1'
#
loop_
_entity.id
_entity.type
_entity.pdbx_description
1 polymer ?
#
loop_
_entity_poly.entity_id
_entity_poly.type
_entity_poly.pdbx_seq_one_letter_code
_entity_poly.pdbx_strand_id
1 'polypeptide(L)'
;MTAGDINSRQDIERLVDQFYSVAMNDAVIGHHFATMDLAAHAPVMCDFWEKTIFGRPVYFGNPLIVHQTLDANVRIEPGHFVRWVEIFVETVDGLFSGENAERAKLRARMVADSINQRLNEEHRLTELDTHGRAY
;
A
#
# COMPACT_ATOMS: atom_id res chain seq x y z
N MET A 1 23.06 11.96 -13.61
CA MET A 1 22.84 12.46 -12.25
C MET A 1 22.22 11.39 -11.39
N THR A 2 22.71 11.26 -10.18
CA THR A 2 22.17 10.30 -9.22
C THR A 2 20.95 10.90 -8.53
N ALA A 3 19.88 10.14 -8.41
CA ALA A 3 18.72 10.57 -7.63
C ALA A 3 19.09 10.68 -6.15
N GLY A 4 18.52 11.63 -5.45
CA GLY A 4 18.70 11.78 -4.02
C GLY A 4 17.84 10.81 -3.23
N ASP A 5 18.08 10.72 -1.93
CA ASP A 5 17.28 9.89 -1.03
C ASP A 5 16.01 10.63 -0.59
N ILE A 6 15.13 9.91 0.07
CA ILE A 6 13.91 10.47 0.67
C ILE A 6 14.34 11.14 1.99
N ASN A 7 14.29 12.46 2.03
CA ASN A 7 14.83 13.22 3.16
C ASN A 7 13.80 14.13 3.85
N SER A 8 12.59 14.26 3.30
CA SER A 8 11.63 15.24 3.81
C SER A 8 10.19 14.78 3.57
N ARG A 9 9.25 15.46 4.23
CA ARG A 9 7.81 15.29 3.96
C ARG A 9 7.50 15.59 2.49
N GLN A 10 8.13 16.58 1.90
CA GLN A 10 7.91 16.94 0.50
C GLN A 10 8.32 15.80 -0.44
N ASP A 11 9.40 15.09 -0.12
CA ASP A 11 9.80 13.91 -0.89
C ASP A 11 8.75 12.80 -0.79
N ILE A 12 8.17 12.62 0.39
CA ILE A 12 7.11 11.64 0.60
C ILE A 12 5.86 12.02 -0.19
N GLU A 13 5.49 13.30 -0.18
CA GLU A 13 4.36 13.80 -0.97
C GLU A 13 4.56 13.53 -2.46
N ARG A 14 5.76 13.75 -2.95
CA ARG A 14 6.11 13.48 -4.33
C ARG A 14 6.02 11.98 -4.65
N LEU A 15 6.50 11.14 -3.76
CA LEU A 15 6.41 9.68 -3.90
C LEU A 15 4.95 9.21 -3.96
N VAL A 16 4.13 9.66 -3.02
CA VAL A 16 2.73 9.27 -2.93
C VAL A 16 1.95 9.76 -4.14
N ASP A 17 2.19 10.99 -4.56
CA ASP A 17 1.54 11.59 -5.72
C ASP A 17 1.86 10.79 -7.00
N GLN A 18 3.12 10.51 -7.23
CA GLN A 18 3.55 9.74 -8.40
C GLN A 18 3.01 8.31 -8.35
N PHE A 19 3.03 7.68 -7.18
CA PHE A 19 2.49 6.34 -7.02
C PHE A 19 1.02 6.30 -7.45
N TYR A 20 0.19 7.21 -6.93
CA TYR A 20 -1.23 7.21 -7.27
C TYR A 20 -1.50 7.53 -8.74
N SER A 21 -0.68 8.40 -9.35
CA SER A 21 -0.87 8.71 -10.77
C SER A 21 -0.71 7.46 -11.64
N VAL A 22 0.13 6.52 -11.23
CA VAL A 22 0.33 5.25 -11.93
C VAL A 22 -0.72 4.23 -11.49
N ALA A 23 -0.90 4.06 -10.18
CA ALA A 23 -1.75 3.03 -9.62
C ALA A 23 -3.23 3.18 -10.02
N MET A 24 -3.72 4.41 -10.05
CA MET A 24 -5.12 4.69 -10.41
C MET A 24 -5.44 4.32 -11.86
N ASN A 25 -4.44 4.26 -12.71
CA ASN A 25 -4.60 3.91 -14.12
C ASN A 25 -4.12 2.49 -14.43
N ASP A 26 -3.72 1.74 -13.42
CA ASP A 26 -3.21 0.39 -13.61
C ASP A 26 -4.35 -0.58 -13.93
N ALA A 27 -4.12 -1.49 -14.88
CA ALA A 27 -5.13 -2.45 -15.31
C ALA A 27 -5.50 -3.47 -14.23
N VAL A 28 -4.58 -3.75 -13.30
CA VAL A 28 -4.78 -4.79 -12.27
C VAL A 28 -5.44 -4.21 -11.02
N ILE A 29 -4.96 -3.06 -10.51
CA ILE A 29 -5.41 -2.51 -9.23
C ILE A 29 -6.14 -1.18 -9.33
N GLY A 30 -6.20 -0.57 -10.50
CA GLY A 30 -6.80 0.76 -10.67
C GLY A 30 -8.24 0.84 -10.17
N HIS A 31 -9.01 -0.22 -10.35
CA HIS A 31 -10.42 -0.26 -9.93
C HIS A 31 -10.62 -0.07 -8.42
N HIS A 32 -9.62 -0.40 -7.60
CA HIS A 32 -9.71 -0.19 -6.15
C HIS A 32 -9.70 1.30 -5.78
N PHE A 33 -9.27 2.17 -6.68
CA PHE A 33 -9.19 3.61 -6.44
C PHE A 33 -10.31 4.40 -7.10
N ALA A 34 -11.26 3.72 -7.78
CA ALA A 34 -12.26 4.37 -8.61
C ALA A 34 -13.16 5.37 -7.85
N THR A 35 -13.44 5.09 -6.57
CA THR A 35 -14.29 5.95 -5.75
C THR A 35 -13.52 6.70 -4.66
N MET A 36 -12.19 6.63 -4.70
CA MET A 36 -11.36 7.23 -3.66
C MET A 36 -11.22 8.73 -3.87
N ASP A 37 -11.41 9.49 -2.78
CA ASP A 37 -11.08 10.91 -2.76
C ASP A 37 -9.59 11.06 -2.47
N LEU A 38 -8.81 11.24 -3.52
CA LEU A 38 -7.36 11.34 -3.41
C LEU A 38 -6.92 12.52 -2.55
N ALA A 39 -7.61 13.65 -2.65
CA ALA A 39 -7.27 14.83 -1.86
C ALA A 39 -7.37 14.56 -0.36
N ALA A 40 -8.33 13.73 0.04
CA ALA A 40 -8.50 13.35 1.45
C ALA A 40 -7.54 12.25 1.87
N HIS A 41 -7.25 11.29 0.99
CA HIS A 41 -6.44 10.11 1.33
C HIS A 41 -4.94 10.31 1.21
N ALA A 42 -4.47 11.14 0.27
CA ALA A 42 -3.04 11.34 0.05
C ALA A 42 -2.31 11.83 1.32
N PRO A 43 -2.83 12.82 2.08
CA PRO A 43 -2.17 13.24 3.31
C PRO A 43 -2.04 12.11 4.34
N VAL A 44 -3.04 11.24 4.44
CA VAL A 44 -3.03 10.10 5.37
C VAL A 44 -1.95 9.10 4.96
N MET A 45 -1.80 8.84 3.68
CA MET A 45 -0.74 7.97 3.17
C MET A 45 0.64 8.59 3.41
N CYS A 46 0.76 9.90 3.25
CA CYS A 46 2.01 10.60 3.56
C CYS A 46 2.34 10.48 5.04
N ASP A 47 1.36 10.58 5.93
CA ASP A 47 1.55 10.39 7.37
C ASP A 47 2.06 8.98 7.66
N PHE A 48 1.47 7.98 7.03
CA PHE A 48 1.90 6.59 7.18
C PHE A 48 3.38 6.42 6.78
N TRP A 49 3.76 6.96 5.63
CA TRP A 49 5.13 6.81 5.15
C TRP A 49 6.12 7.65 5.94
N GLU A 50 5.72 8.82 6.43
CA GLU A 50 6.58 9.63 7.30
C GLU A 50 6.88 8.89 8.60
N LYS A 51 5.88 8.25 9.21
CA LYS A 51 6.09 7.41 10.38
C LYS A 51 6.98 6.23 10.04
N THR A 52 6.71 5.56 8.93
CA THR A 52 7.39 4.32 8.56
C THR A 52 8.85 4.54 8.19
N ILE A 53 9.15 5.62 7.47
CA ILE A 53 10.50 5.92 7.01
C ILE A 53 11.31 6.66 8.06
N PHE A 54 10.71 7.68 8.70
CA PHE A 54 11.42 8.56 9.63
C PHE A 54 11.15 8.28 11.10
N GLY A 55 10.19 7.43 11.42
CA GLY A 55 9.82 7.14 12.80
C GLY A 55 9.03 8.23 13.51
N ARG A 56 8.50 9.20 12.76
CA ARG A 56 7.74 10.31 13.36
C ARG A 56 6.34 9.86 13.74
N PRO A 57 5.81 10.27 14.93
CA PRO A 57 4.52 9.80 15.42
C PRO A 57 3.35 10.62 14.84
N VAL A 58 3.19 10.62 13.54
CA VAL A 58 2.16 11.40 12.83
C VAL A 58 1.02 10.56 12.26
N TYR A 59 1.16 9.22 12.24
CA TYR A 59 0.14 8.32 11.74
C TYR A 59 -0.46 7.52 12.90
N PHE A 60 -1.79 7.55 13.03
CA PHE A 60 -2.52 6.87 14.11
C PHE A 60 -3.59 5.90 13.58
N GLY A 61 -3.61 5.66 12.29
CA GLY A 61 -4.57 4.74 11.68
C GLY A 61 -4.14 3.28 11.81
N ASN A 62 -4.96 2.40 11.22
CA ASN A 62 -4.69 0.97 11.18
C ASN A 62 -4.85 0.49 9.73
N PRO A 63 -3.75 0.22 9.02
CA PRO A 63 -3.82 -0.21 7.63
C PRO A 63 -4.62 -1.50 7.41
N LEU A 64 -4.56 -2.43 8.35
CA LEU A 64 -5.32 -3.67 8.23
C LEU A 64 -6.83 -3.40 8.21
N ILE A 65 -7.32 -2.58 9.14
CA ILE A 65 -8.75 -2.24 9.19
C ILE A 65 -9.19 -1.52 7.92
N VAL A 66 -8.39 -0.58 7.44
CA VAL A 66 -8.69 0.14 6.19
C VAL A 66 -8.85 -0.85 5.03
N HIS A 67 -7.91 -1.79 4.89
CA HIS A 67 -7.95 -2.77 3.81
C HIS A 67 -9.06 -3.78 3.98
N GLN A 68 -9.40 -4.17 5.21
CA GLN A 68 -10.57 -5.02 5.46
C GLN A 68 -11.86 -4.35 5.00
N THR A 69 -11.99 -3.04 5.24
CA THR A 69 -13.15 -2.27 4.79
C THR A 69 -13.22 -2.19 3.27
N LEU A 70 -12.09 -1.94 2.61
CA LEU A 70 -12.02 -1.92 1.16
C LEU A 70 -12.34 -3.29 0.56
N ASP A 71 -11.79 -4.35 1.14
CA ASP A 71 -11.99 -5.73 0.70
C ASP A 71 -13.46 -6.15 0.80
N ALA A 72 -14.17 -5.67 1.81
CA ALA A 72 -15.60 -5.95 1.97
C ALA A 72 -16.44 -5.40 0.80
N ASN A 73 -15.98 -4.32 0.18
CA ASN A 73 -16.66 -3.71 -0.97
C ASN A 73 -16.18 -4.29 -2.30
N VAL A 74 -14.86 -4.42 -2.45
CA VAL A 74 -14.24 -4.97 -3.66
C VAL A 74 -13.08 -5.87 -3.23
N ARG A 75 -13.20 -7.15 -3.51
CA ARG A 75 -12.25 -8.19 -3.10
C ARG A 75 -10.81 -7.84 -3.49
N ILE A 76 -9.91 -7.82 -2.50
CA ILE A 76 -8.48 -7.58 -2.72
C ILE A 76 -7.77 -8.95 -2.72
N GLU A 77 -7.41 -9.42 -3.88
CA GLU A 77 -6.78 -10.72 -4.05
C GLU A 77 -5.25 -10.66 -3.90
N PRO A 78 -4.59 -11.81 -3.67
CA PRO A 78 -3.12 -11.82 -3.51
C PRO A 78 -2.37 -11.14 -4.65
N GLY A 79 -2.81 -11.32 -5.88
CA GLY A 79 -2.18 -10.68 -7.05
C GLY A 79 -2.25 -9.16 -7.03
N HIS A 80 -3.28 -8.60 -6.37
CA HIS A 80 -3.41 -7.14 -6.23
C HIS A 80 -2.30 -6.59 -5.33
N PHE A 81 -1.96 -7.30 -4.26
CA PHE A 81 -0.85 -6.89 -3.38
C PHE A 81 0.49 -6.98 -4.10
N VAL A 82 0.70 -8.02 -4.89
CA VAL A 82 1.93 -8.16 -5.69
C VAL A 82 2.07 -6.97 -6.64
N ARG A 83 1.00 -6.62 -7.35
CA ARG A 83 1.03 -5.51 -8.30
C ARG A 83 1.25 -4.17 -7.60
N TRP A 84 0.62 -3.97 -6.44
CA TRP A 84 0.81 -2.76 -5.64
C TRP A 84 2.29 -2.57 -5.28
N VAL A 85 2.94 -3.64 -4.81
CA VAL A 85 4.37 -3.60 -4.47
C VAL A 85 5.22 -3.28 -5.70
N GLU A 86 4.93 -3.91 -6.83
CA GLU A 86 5.67 -3.64 -8.07
C GLU A 86 5.63 -2.17 -8.45
N ILE A 87 4.44 -1.58 -8.45
CA ILE A 87 4.25 -0.16 -8.79
C ILE A 87 4.98 0.72 -7.78
N PHE A 88 4.86 0.40 -6.49
CA PHE A 88 5.49 1.18 -5.44
C PHE A 88 7.02 1.16 -5.57
N VAL A 89 7.60 -0.03 -5.77
CA VAL A 89 9.05 -0.19 -5.92
C VAL A 89 9.55 0.55 -7.16
N GLU A 90 8.84 0.41 -8.28
CA GLU A 90 9.21 1.14 -9.50
C GLU A 90 9.14 2.65 -9.31
N THR A 91 8.15 3.13 -8.57
CA THR A 91 8.01 4.55 -8.27
C THR A 91 9.17 5.06 -7.44
N VAL A 92 9.51 4.33 -6.37
CA VAL A 92 10.66 4.69 -5.52
C VAL A 92 11.94 4.74 -6.36
N ASP A 93 12.19 3.69 -7.14
CA ASP A 93 13.42 3.57 -7.94
C ASP A 93 13.51 4.68 -9.01
N GLY A 94 12.37 5.13 -9.53
CA GLY A 94 12.35 6.19 -10.52
C GLY A 94 12.61 7.58 -9.95
N LEU A 95 12.37 7.79 -8.67
CA LEU A 95 12.46 9.10 -8.03
C LEU A 95 13.62 9.23 -7.04
N PHE A 96 14.01 8.14 -6.38
CA PHE A 96 14.93 8.21 -5.23
C PHE A 96 15.95 7.08 -5.26
N SER A 97 17.06 7.32 -4.54
CA SER A 97 18.10 6.32 -4.32
C SER A 97 18.75 6.62 -2.96
N GLY A 98 18.90 5.62 -2.11
CA GLY A 98 19.54 5.78 -0.83
C GLY A 98 18.96 4.88 0.23
N GLU A 99 19.40 5.07 1.47
CA GLU A 99 19.02 4.22 2.59
C GLU A 99 17.51 4.29 2.89
N ASN A 100 16.94 5.50 2.87
CA ASN A 100 15.51 5.66 3.11
C ASN A 100 14.67 5.11 1.96
N ALA A 101 15.15 5.23 0.71
CA ALA A 101 14.49 4.63 -0.44
C ALA A 101 14.44 3.11 -0.30
N GLU A 102 15.54 2.47 0.13
CA GLU A 102 15.57 1.03 0.35
C GLU A 102 14.67 0.63 1.51
N ARG A 103 14.63 1.42 2.57
CA ARG A 103 13.72 1.18 3.71
C ARG A 103 12.26 1.24 3.26
N ALA A 104 11.90 2.23 2.46
CA ALA A 104 10.53 2.36 1.95
C ALA A 104 10.13 1.12 1.15
N LYS A 105 10.99 0.64 0.27
CA LYS A 105 10.71 -0.55 -0.54
C LYS A 105 10.56 -1.80 0.34
N LEU A 106 11.44 -1.98 1.31
CA LEU A 106 11.35 -3.12 2.23
C LEU A 106 10.07 -3.08 3.04
N ARG A 107 9.73 -1.92 3.60
CA ARG A 107 8.52 -1.77 4.40
C ARG A 107 7.26 -1.97 3.57
N ALA A 108 7.26 -1.52 2.33
CA ALA A 108 6.12 -1.74 1.42
C ALA A 108 5.87 -3.24 1.23
N ARG A 109 6.92 -4.02 1.02
CA ARG A 109 6.80 -5.48 0.90
C ARG A 109 6.26 -6.11 2.18
N MET A 110 6.78 -5.70 3.34
CA MET A 110 6.37 -6.24 4.63
C MET A 110 4.90 -5.93 4.94
N VAL A 111 4.47 -4.70 4.70
CA VAL A 111 3.09 -4.27 4.95
C VAL A 111 2.14 -5.02 4.01
N ALA A 112 2.48 -5.10 2.73
CA ALA A 112 1.66 -5.81 1.75
C ALA A 112 1.52 -7.30 2.10
N ASP A 113 2.61 -7.95 2.47
CA ASP A 113 2.59 -9.36 2.86
C ASP A 113 1.73 -9.58 4.11
N SER A 114 1.89 -8.71 5.11
CA SER A 114 1.15 -8.83 6.37
C SER A 114 -0.36 -8.67 6.14
N ILE A 115 -0.76 -7.65 5.39
CA ILE A 115 -2.18 -7.41 5.11
C ILE A 115 -2.75 -8.53 4.23
N ASN A 116 -2.01 -8.93 3.20
CA ASN A 116 -2.43 -10.01 2.31
C ASN A 116 -2.67 -11.31 3.08
N GLN A 117 -1.74 -11.69 3.95
CA GLN A 117 -1.88 -12.91 4.74
C GLN A 117 -3.14 -12.87 5.58
N ARG A 118 -3.40 -11.76 6.26
CA ARG A 118 -4.57 -11.63 7.14
C ARG A 118 -5.87 -11.63 6.37
N LEU A 119 -5.98 -10.85 5.30
CA LEU A 119 -7.20 -10.79 4.51
C LEU A 119 -7.51 -12.11 3.83
N ASN A 120 -6.51 -12.73 3.22
CA ASN A 120 -6.73 -13.94 2.45
C ASN A 120 -6.84 -15.18 3.33
N GLU A 121 -6.26 -15.18 4.52
CA GLU A 121 -6.52 -16.20 5.51
C GLU A 121 -7.97 -16.14 5.99
N GLU A 122 -8.49 -14.96 6.27
CA GLU A 122 -9.89 -14.76 6.65
C GLU A 122 -10.84 -15.31 5.57
N HIS A 123 -10.56 -15.01 4.29
CA HIS A 123 -11.37 -15.51 3.19
C HIS A 123 -11.33 -17.03 3.10
N ARG A 124 -10.16 -17.62 3.25
CA ARG A 124 -9.99 -19.07 3.23
C ARG A 124 -10.80 -19.73 4.34
N LEU A 125 -10.75 -19.19 5.55
CA LEU A 125 -11.51 -19.73 6.68
C LEU A 125 -13.01 -19.58 6.47
N THR A 126 -13.45 -18.46 5.93
CA THR A 126 -14.87 -18.22 5.62
C THR A 126 -15.37 -19.21 4.57
N GLU A 127 -14.59 -19.50 3.56
CA GLU A 127 -14.94 -20.47 2.52
C GLU A 127 -15.08 -21.88 3.11
N LEU A 128 -14.21 -22.27 4.02
CA LEU A 128 -14.29 -23.54 4.70
C LEU A 128 -15.56 -23.65 5.54
N ASP A 129 -15.92 -22.61 6.28
CA ASP A 129 -17.15 -22.57 7.06
C ASP A 129 -18.39 -22.65 6.17
N THR A 130 -18.39 -21.89 5.09
CA THR A 130 -19.52 -21.84 4.17
C THR A 130 -19.76 -23.17 3.46
N HIS A 131 -18.70 -23.87 3.11
CA HIS A 131 -18.78 -25.15 2.41
C HIS A 131 -18.88 -26.32 3.38
N GLY A 132 -18.90 -26.07 4.63
CA GLY A 132 -19.05 -27.04 5.63
C GLY A 132 -17.89 -27.88 5.80
N ARG A 133 -17.65 -28.07 5.81
CA ARG A 133 -17.05 -28.78 6.00
C ARG A 133 -16.83 -29.44 6.47
N ALA A 134 -16.95 -29.23 6.57
CA ALA A 134 -16.75 -29.92 7.19
C ALA A 134 -16.16 -30.84 6.95
N TYR A 135 -16.04 -30.62 6.66
CA TYR A 135 -15.60 -31.22 6.42
C TYR A 135 -14.99 -31.86 6.73
#